data_c5cb0060b13b40020adc5c7395e2989b
#
_entry.id   c5cb0060b13b40020adc5c7395e2989b
#
_cell.length_a   1.000
_cell.length_b   1.000
_cell.length_c   1.000
_cell.angle_alpha   90.00
_cell.angle_beta   90.00
_cell.angle_gamma   90.00
#
_symmetry.space_group_name_H-M   'P 1'
#
loop_
_entity.id
_entity.type
_entity.pdbx_description
1 polymer ?
#
loop_
_entity_poly.entity_id
_entity_poly.type
_entity_poly.pdbx_seq_one_letter_code
_entity_poly.pdbx_strand_id
1 'polypeptide(L)'
;MNERSKGRNDYLCPRIVQHHPRGSSMKDKATHQAITDYRIPQIFEFLREIASHNERSWFQDHRDAYDEAREGFERLAAALIARLAQMDASLSHLTVKDCTYRFYRDTRFSQDKSPYKRHFGCYVAAMGKKSYHGGYYLHLEPGSCLVAGGCYCLPTNILAKVRQTILYRTDEFREMVENERFKSLYPSVTFDPMKAMPRGVPRDYPYPQYMKCRNYCVEHSLDDDFFAQSDWMEHVMEMFGVMRPFVDFVNDTVDDYI
;
A
#
# COMPACT_ATOMS: atom_id res chain seq x y z
N MET A 1 -7.79 -28.48 17.73
CA MET A 1 -6.74 -28.72 16.72
C MET A 1 -6.27 -27.36 16.23
N ASN A 2 -5.02 -27.07 16.52
CA ASN A 2 -4.40 -25.75 16.47
C ASN A 2 -4.02 -25.40 15.03
N GLU A 3 -4.77 -24.55 14.35
CA GLU A 3 -4.29 -23.87 13.16
C GLU A 3 -3.43 -22.69 13.58
N ARG A 4 -2.13 -22.93 13.55
CA ARG A 4 -1.11 -21.90 13.76
C ARG A 4 -1.25 -20.85 12.64
N SER A 5 -1.46 -19.63 13.06
CA SER A 5 -1.38 -18.44 12.23
C SER A 5 -0.06 -18.39 11.43
N LYS A 6 -0.13 -18.75 10.15
CA LYS A 6 0.99 -18.60 9.21
C LYS A 6 1.27 -17.09 9.05
N GLY A 7 2.52 -16.73 9.22
CA GLY A 7 3.01 -15.35 9.19
C GLY A 7 2.54 -14.56 7.97
N ARG A 8 1.83 -13.49 8.24
CA ARG A 8 1.02 -12.69 7.31
C ARG A 8 1.80 -11.59 6.57
N ASN A 9 3.12 -11.52 6.74
CA ASN A 9 3.85 -10.28 6.45
C ASN A 9 4.82 -10.30 5.26
N ASP A 10 4.90 -11.37 4.48
CA ASP A 10 5.87 -11.44 3.37
C ASP A 10 5.25 -11.34 1.97
N TYR A 11 3.93 -11.03 1.85
CA TYR A 11 3.18 -11.09 0.59
C TYR A 11 2.59 -9.76 0.12
N LEU A 12 3.24 -8.65 0.42
CA LEU A 12 2.95 -7.43 -0.32
C LEU A 12 3.74 -7.48 -1.64
N CYS A 13 3.01 -7.86 -2.68
CA CYS A 13 3.35 -7.75 -4.09
C CYS A 13 4.39 -8.69 -4.72
N PRO A 14 3.99 -9.86 -5.29
CA PRO A 14 4.78 -10.55 -6.32
C PRO A 14 4.27 -10.41 -7.75
N ARG A 15 3.32 -9.51 -8.04
CA ARG A 15 2.79 -9.38 -9.41
C ARG A 15 2.36 -7.97 -9.76
N ILE A 16 3.31 -7.05 -9.91
CA ILE A 16 3.09 -5.84 -10.68
C ILE A 16 3.98 -5.95 -11.92
N VAL A 17 3.41 -6.36 -13.04
CA VAL A 17 4.06 -6.32 -14.36
C VAL A 17 3.19 -5.48 -15.29
N GLN A 18 3.73 -4.31 -15.59
CA GLN A 18 3.64 -3.53 -16.83
C GLN A 18 2.30 -3.02 -17.33
N HIS A 19 2.17 -1.71 -17.36
CA HIS A 19 1.82 -0.96 -18.56
C HIS A 19 2.37 0.46 -18.45
N HIS A 20 3.30 0.80 -19.37
CA HIS A 20 3.80 2.16 -19.56
C HIS A 20 2.94 2.92 -20.56
N PRO A 21 2.75 4.22 -20.40
CA PRO A 21 2.96 5.14 -21.52
C PRO A 21 4.07 6.16 -21.25
N ARG A 22 4.80 6.46 -22.33
CA ARG A 22 5.94 7.37 -22.39
C ARG A 22 5.50 8.82 -22.53
N GLY A 23 6.25 9.73 -21.90
CA GLY A 23 6.70 10.92 -22.64
C GLY A 23 6.44 12.28 -22.04
N SER A 24 7.52 12.94 -21.70
CA SER A 24 7.96 14.33 -22.04
C SER A 24 7.79 15.40 -20.97
N SER A 25 8.88 15.92 -20.61
CA SER A 25 9.63 17.16 -20.92
C SER A 25 9.83 18.12 -19.73
N MET A 26 11.10 18.43 -19.51
CA MET A 26 11.66 19.37 -18.54
C MET A 26 11.18 20.82 -18.73
N LYS A 27 10.99 21.54 -17.65
CA LYS A 27 11.61 22.83 -17.20
C LYS A 27 10.67 23.50 -16.19
N ASP A 28 11.11 23.68 -14.97
CA ASP A 28 11.48 24.97 -14.39
C ASP A 28 11.99 24.77 -12.95
N LYS A 29 13.20 25.23 -12.74
CA LYS A 29 13.88 25.29 -11.44
C LYS A 29 13.55 26.61 -10.77
N ALA A 30 13.25 26.56 -9.51
CA ALA A 30 13.78 27.38 -8.42
C ALA A 30 12.75 27.78 -7.37
N THR A 31 13.12 27.55 -6.14
CA THR A 31 12.68 28.21 -4.90
C THR A 31 11.40 27.72 -4.25
N HIS A 32 11.51 26.65 -3.41
CA HIS A 32 10.97 26.69 -2.05
C HIS A 32 11.70 25.64 -1.20
N GLN A 33 12.67 26.11 -0.46
CA GLN A 33 13.48 25.35 0.49
C GLN A 33 12.75 25.31 1.83
N ALA A 34 11.92 24.32 2.00
CA ALA A 34 11.63 23.58 3.24
C ALA A 34 11.18 22.19 2.83
N ILE A 35 11.91 21.57 1.92
CA ILE A 35 11.77 20.15 1.63
C ILE A 35 12.30 19.45 2.87
N THR A 36 11.40 18.82 3.60
CA THR A 36 11.79 17.83 4.60
C THR A 36 12.61 16.80 3.83
N ASP A 37 13.92 16.80 4.07
CA ASP A 37 14.85 15.94 3.32
C ASP A 37 14.62 14.48 3.75
N TYR A 38 13.78 13.78 2.99
CA TYR A 38 13.52 12.34 3.18
C TYR A 38 14.58 11.46 2.53
N ARG A 39 15.62 12.06 1.93
CA ARG A 39 16.69 11.33 1.25
C ARG A 39 16.18 10.35 0.18
N ILE A 40 15.15 10.74 -0.57
CA ILE A 40 14.58 9.88 -1.62
C ILE A 40 15.64 9.41 -2.63
N PRO A 41 16.58 10.25 -3.12
CA PRO A 41 17.64 9.79 -4.00
C PRO A 41 18.49 8.67 -3.39
N GLN A 42 18.90 8.79 -2.12
CA GLN A 42 19.70 7.80 -1.41
C GLN A 42 18.90 6.51 -1.16
N ILE A 43 17.61 6.63 -0.82
CA ILE A 43 16.72 5.46 -0.72
C ILE A 43 16.68 4.72 -2.04
N PHE A 44 16.47 5.41 -3.16
CA PHE A 44 16.34 4.79 -4.47
C PHE A 44 17.67 4.20 -4.97
N GLU A 45 18.79 4.88 -4.73
CA GLU A 45 20.12 4.38 -5.03
C GLU A 45 20.37 3.05 -4.29
N PHE A 46 20.21 3.04 -2.98
CA PHE A 46 20.39 1.81 -2.18
C PHE A 46 19.44 0.68 -2.64
N LEU A 47 18.15 0.98 -2.94
CA LEU A 47 17.18 -0.03 -3.38
C LEU A 47 17.52 -0.61 -4.76
N ARG A 48 18.09 0.18 -5.69
CA ARG A 48 18.59 -0.31 -6.98
C ARG A 48 19.80 -1.22 -6.81
N GLU A 49 20.73 -0.82 -5.96
CA GLU A 49 21.93 -1.61 -5.68
C GLU A 49 21.58 -2.95 -5.02
N ILE A 50 20.75 -2.96 -3.98
CA ILE A 50 20.35 -4.21 -3.33
C ILE A 50 19.49 -5.11 -4.25
N ALA A 51 18.76 -4.55 -5.22
CA ALA A 51 18.04 -5.35 -6.20
C ALA A 51 18.98 -6.14 -7.11
N SER A 52 20.18 -5.58 -7.39
CA SER A 52 21.21 -6.18 -8.23
C SER A 52 22.18 -7.08 -7.44
N HIS A 53 22.38 -6.81 -6.15
CA HIS A 53 23.38 -7.43 -5.28
C HIS A 53 22.75 -7.97 -3.99
N ASN A 54 21.70 -8.79 -4.11
CA ASN A 54 20.92 -9.25 -2.96
C ASN A 54 21.58 -10.40 -2.20
N GLU A 55 22.78 -10.14 -1.65
CA GLU A 55 23.62 -11.08 -0.93
C GLU A 55 24.04 -10.53 0.44
N ARG A 56 24.31 -11.45 1.39
CA ARG A 56 24.68 -11.05 2.76
C ARG A 56 26.01 -10.33 2.85
N SER A 57 27.01 -10.77 2.06
CA SER A 57 28.33 -10.15 2.01
C SER A 57 28.22 -8.71 1.50
N TRP A 58 27.56 -8.52 0.35
CA TRP A 58 27.36 -7.19 -0.21
C TRP A 58 26.65 -6.24 0.78
N PHE A 59 25.59 -6.73 1.43
CA PHE A 59 24.83 -5.93 2.41
C PHE A 59 25.69 -5.53 3.64
N GLN A 60 26.59 -6.42 4.08
CA GLN A 60 27.51 -6.10 5.18
C GLN A 60 28.49 -4.99 4.79
N ASP A 61 29.01 -5.07 3.58
CA ASP A 61 29.98 -4.09 3.06
C ASP A 61 29.33 -2.72 2.76
N HIS A 62 27.98 -2.68 2.54
CA HIS A 62 27.21 -1.47 2.25
C HIS A 62 26.22 -1.11 3.37
N ARG A 63 26.57 -1.48 4.60
CA ARG A 63 25.70 -1.25 5.77
C ARG A 63 25.41 0.22 6.00
N ASP A 64 26.37 1.09 5.79
CA ASP A 64 26.21 2.55 5.98
C ASP A 64 25.20 3.12 5.00
N ALA A 65 25.21 2.69 3.74
CA ALA A 65 24.21 3.09 2.73
C ALA A 65 22.80 2.62 3.10
N TYR A 66 22.67 1.41 3.64
CA TYR A 66 21.39 0.94 4.18
C TYR A 66 20.89 1.78 5.35
N ASP A 67 21.77 2.08 6.31
CA ASP A 67 21.40 2.82 7.51
C ASP A 67 21.00 4.26 7.16
N GLU A 68 21.66 4.89 6.17
CA GLU A 68 21.28 6.19 5.62
C GLU A 68 19.91 6.16 4.91
N ALA A 69 19.69 5.20 4.02
CA ALA A 69 18.43 5.03 3.30
C ALA A 69 17.28 4.74 4.28
N ARG A 70 17.53 3.93 5.29
CA ARG A 70 16.56 3.59 6.33
C ARG A 70 16.19 4.80 7.18
N GLU A 71 17.16 5.61 7.59
CA GLU A 71 16.90 6.84 8.34
C GLU A 71 16.02 7.80 7.54
N GLY A 72 16.31 8.00 6.25
CA GLY A 72 15.48 8.79 5.35
C GLY A 72 14.05 8.26 5.27
N PHE A 73 13.90 6.95 5.09
CA PHE A 73 12.59 6.30 5.05
C PHE A 73 11.83 6.38 6.37
N GLU A 74 12.50 6.26 7.53
CA GLU A 74 11.85 6.40 8.84
C GLU A 74 11.37 7.84 9.09
N ARG A 75 12.10 8.85 8.62
CA ARG A 75 11.65 10.27 8.63
C ARG A 75 10.44 10.46 7.73
N LEU A 76 10.46 9.89 6.54
CA LEU A 76 9.32 9.91 5.64
C LEU A 76 8.09 9.26 6.28
N ALA A 77 8.24 8.07 6.84
CA ALA A 77 7.15 7.35 7.51
C ALA A 77 6.56 8.16 8.70
N ALA A 78 7.41 8.82 9.49
CA ALA A 78 6.96 9.69 10.58
C ALA A 78 6.13 10.87 10.06
N ALA A 79 6.59 11.54 8.99
CA ALA A 79 5.85 12.64 8.37
C ALA A 79 4.51 12.18 7.77
N LEU A 80 4.49 11.02 7.12
CA LEU A 80 3.27 10.43 6.55
C LEU A 80 2.24 10.10 7.64
N ILE A 81 2.66 9.46 8.73
CA ILE A 81 1.80 9.17 9.89
C ILE A 81 1.22 10.46 10.48
N ALA A 82 2.05 11.49 10.68
CA ALA A 82 1.61 12.76 11.23
C ALA A 82 0.57 13.46 10.34
N ARG A 83 0.74 13.43 9.02
CA ARG A 83 -0.22 14.00 8.06
C ARG A 83 -1.52 13.19 7.98
N LEU A 84 -1.42 11.85 7.97
CA LEU A 84 -2.59 10.97 8.02
C LEU A 84 -3.38 11.14 9.33
N ALA A 85 -2.71 11.35 10.46
CA ALA A 85 -3.35 11.62 11.75
C ALA A 85 -4.15 12.94 11.76
N GLN A 86 -3.82 13.91 10.89
CA GLN A 86 -4.63 15.12 10.70
C GLN A 86 -5.93 14.83 9.93
N MET A 87 -5.93 13.82 9.05
CA MET A 87 -7.11 13.37 8.34
C MET A 87 -7.97 12.44 9.21
N ASP A 88 -7.32 11.57 9.99
CA ASP A 88 -7.95 10.55 10.83
C ASP A 88 -7.28 10.50 12.20
N ALA A 89 -7.95 11.06 13.21
CA ALA A 89 -7.44 11.15 14.58
C ALA A 89 -7.17 9.77 15.22
N SER A 90 -7.80 8.69 14.73
CA SER A 90 -7.57 7.32 15.20
C SER A 90 -6.14 6.83 14.94
N LEU A 91 -5.41 7.48 14.03
CA LEU A 91 -4.02 7.15 13.66
C LEU A 91 -2.97 7.88 14.52
N SER A 92 -3.38 8.81 15.39
CA SER A 92 -2.47 9.71 16.14
C SER A 92 -1.53 9.01 17.13
N HIS A 93 -1.87 7.81 17.57
CA HIS A 93 -1.09 7.02 18.51
C HIS A 93 -0.01 6.16 17.85
N LEU A 94 0.01 6.08 16.52
CA LEU A 94 0.91 5.19 15.78
C LEU A 94 2.32 5.74 15.74
N THR A 95 3.28 4.82 15.83
CA THR A 95 4.70 5.09 15.66
C THR A 95 5.22 4.51 14.35
N VAL A 96 6.40 4.95 13.91
CA VAL A 96 7.08 4.40 12.72
C VAL A 96 7.22 2.87 12.82
N LYS A 97 7.52 2.33 13.98
CA LYS A 97 7.65 0.88 14.22
C LYS A 97 6.33 0.13 13.98
N ASP A 98 5.19 0.75 14.28
CA ASP A 98 3.87 0.14 14.07
C ASP A 98 3.52 0.07 12.59
N CYS A 99 4.07 0.96 11.76
CA CYS A 99 3.73 1.16 10.36
C CYS A 99 4.77 0.60 9.36
N THR A 100 6.01 0.37 9.78
CA THR A 100 7.09 -0.08 8.88
C THR A 100 7.45 -1.54 9.09
N TYR A 101 8.07 -2.15 8.10
CA TYR A 101 8.42 -3.56 8.10
C TYR A 101 9.94 -3.75 8.20
N ARG A 102 10.36 -4.93 8.71
CA ARG A 102 11.77 -5.34 8.67
C ARG A 102 12.23 -5.49 7.21
N PHE A 103 13.49 -5.19 6.95
CA PHE A 103 14.08 -5.27 5.62
C PHE A 103 14.39 -6.73 5.21
N TYR A 104 14.66 -7.59 6.16
CA TYR A 104 14.92 -9.03 5.92
C TYR A 104 13.65 -9.75 5.48
N ARG A 105 13.81 -10.61 4.46
CA ARG A 105 12.74 -11.50 3.97
C ARG A 105 12.67 -12.78 4.80
N ASP A 106 11.47 -13.36 4.88
CA ASP A 106 11.29 -14.74 5.31
C ASP A 106 11.30 -15.65 4.08
N THR A 107 12.45 -16.27 3.83
CA THR A 107 12.66 -17.09 2.63
C THR A 107 12.37 -18.58 2.83
N ARG A 108 11.83 -18.98 4.01
CA ARG A 108 11.60 -20.41 4.33
C ARG A 108 10.73 -21.10 3.30
N PHE A 109 9.67 -20.44 2.84
CA PHE A 109 8.68 -20.98 1.90
C PHE A 109 8.73 -20.33 0.50
N SER A 110 9.70 -19.44 0.24
CA SER A 110 9.88 -18.77 -1.04
C SER A 110 10.80 -19.57 -1.95
N GLN A 111 10.54 -19.57 -3.25
CA GLN A 111 11.47 -20.07 -4.27
C GLN A 111 12.66 -19.11 -4.42
N ASP A 112 12.40 -17.81 -4.39
CA ASP A 112 13.43 -16.80 -4.35
C ASP A 112 14.05 -16.73 -2.94
N LYS A 113 15.35 -17.05 -2.85
CA LYS A 113 16.11 -17.11 -1.59
C LYS A 113 16.86 -15.81 -1.28
N SER A 114 16.65 -14.74 -2.05
CA SER A 114 17.24 -13.43 -1.77
C SER A 114 16.90 -12.98 -0.34
N PRO A 115 17.90 -12.63 0.49
CA PRO A 115 17.69 -12.40 1.92
C PRO A 115 17.00 -11.07 2.26
N TYR A 116 17.01 -10.10 1.34
CA TYR A 116 16.52 -8.75 1.58
C TYR A 116 15.36 -8.39 0.66
N LYS A 117 14.51 -7.47 1.11
CA LYS A 117 13.50 -6.83 0.28
C LYS A 117 14.17 -5.85 -0.68
N ARG A 118 13.50 -5.56 -1.79
CA ARG A 118 13.94 -4.56 -2.78
C ARG A 118 13.17 -3.24 -2.64
N HIS A 119 12.40 -3.14 -1.55
CA HIS A 119 11.51 -2.00 -1.30
C HIS A 119 11.49 -1.65 0.18
N PHE A 120 11.13 -0.42 0.44
CA PHE A 120 10.59 0.00 1.72
C PHE A 120 9.07 0.18 1.63
N GLY A 121 8.35 -0.11 2.69
CA GLY A 121 6.89 0.01 2.75
C GLY A 121 6.42 0.52 4.10
N CYS A 122 5.50 1.50 4.07
CA CYS A 122 4.83 2.05 5.23
C CYS A 122 3.33 1.78 5.14
N TYR A 123 2.76 1.04 6.08
CA TYR A 123 1.33 0.75 6.18
C TYR A 123 0.76 1.38 7.45
N VAL A 124 -0.14 2.33 7.28
CA VAL A 124 -0.74 3.10 8.37
C VAL A 124 -2.21 2.70 8.50
N ALA A 125 -2.54 1.99 9.56
CA ALA A 125 -3.89 1.55 9.90
C ALA A 125 -4.11 1.68 11.41
N ALA A 126 -5.34 2.00 11.84
CA ALA A 126 -5.66 2.36 13.21
C ALA A 126 -5.21 1.35 14.27
N MET A 127 -5.28 0.05 13.95
CA MET A 127 -4.83 -1.03 14.85
C MET A 127 -3.43 -1.55 14.49
N GLY A 128 -2.66 -0.78 13.69
CA GLY A 128 -1.33 -1.12 13.22
C GLY A 128 -1.30 -2.21 12.15
N LYS A 129 -0.11 -2.47 11.60
CA LYS A 129 0.10 -3.37 10.45
C LYS A 129 -0.26 -4.85 10.67
N LYS A 130 -0.63 -5.25 11.87
CA LYS A 130 -1.01 -6.64 12.19
C LYS A 130 -2.52 -6.84 12.25
N SER A 131 -3.29 -5.77 12.22
CA SER A 131 -4.74 -5.83 12.27
C SER A 131 -5.36 -6.26 10.93
N TYR A 132 -6.66 -6.48 10.94
CA TYR A 132 -7.45 -6.70 9.73
C TYR A 132 -8.01 -5.40 9.14
N HIS A 133 -7.86 -4.29 9.86
CA HIS A 133 -8.32 -2.99 9.41
C HIS A 133 -7.59 -2.57 8.13
N GLY A 134 -8.35 -1.99 7.24
CA GLY A 134 -7.84 -1.27 6.10
C GLY A 134 -7.04 -0.05 6.55
N GLY A 135 -6.09 0.34 5.74
CA GLY A 135 -5.25 1.50 5.99
C GLY A 135 -4.66 2.02 4.70
N TYR A 136 -3.66 2.85 4.85
CA TYR A 136 -2.95 3.55 3.79
C TYR A 136 -1.55 2.97 3.64
N TYR A 137 -1.12 2.74 2.42
CA TYR A 137 0.18 2.13 2.14
C TYR A 137 0.96 2.94 1.12
N LEU A 138 2.20 3.26 1.47
CA LEU A 138 3.20 3.81 0.55
C LEU A 138 4.28 2.78 0.32
N HIS A 139 4.55 2.48 -0.95
CA HIS A 139 5.58 1.54 -1.40
C HIS A 139 6.65 2.27 -2.20
N LEU A 140 7.89 2.13 -1.78
CA LEU A 140 9.06 2.67 -2.48
C LEU A 140 9.89 1.49 -3.00
N GLU A 141 9.77 1.21 -4.28
CA GLU A 141 10.59 0.27 -5.06
C GLU A 141 10.87 0.92 -6.41
N PRO A 142 12.12 1.27 -6.73
CA PRO A 142 12.44 1.93 -7.99
C PRO A 142 11.85 1.21 -9.21
N GLY A 143 11.09 1.92 -10.03
CA GLY A 143 10.35 1.38 -11.17
C GLY A 143 9.03 0.69 -10.83
N SER A 144 8.63 0.62 -9.54
CA SER A 144 7.40 -0.03 -9.08
C SER A 144 6.82 0.63 -7.83
N CYS A 145 7.02 1.94 -7.67
CA CYS A 145 6.45 2.68 -6.56
C CYS A 145 4.92 2.76 -6.67
N LEU A 146 4.22 2.78 -5.54
CA LEU A 146 2.78 2.95 -5.53
C LEU A 146 2.26 3.48 -4.19
N VAL A 147 1.04 4.01 -4.24
CA VAL A 147 0.16 4.15 -3.07
C VAL A 147 -0.97 3.15 -3.16
N ALA A 148 -1.40 2.63 -2.02
CA ALA A 148 -2.53 1.71 -1.94
C ALA A 148 -3.33 1.94 -0.65
N GLY A 149 -4.55 1.44 -0.60
CA GLY A 149 -5.35 1.47 0.62
C GLY A 149 -6.52 0.50 0.59
N GLY A 150 -6.97 0.16 1.78
CA GLY A 150 -8.01 -0.84 2.01
C GLY A 150 -7.51 -2.04 2.81
N CYS A 151 -8.27 -3.13 2.76
CA CYS A 151 -8.00 -4.35 3.51
C CYS A 151 -7.36 -5.42 2.63
N TYR A 152 -6.17 -5.84 3.02
CA TYR A 152 -5.42 -6.89 2.35
C TYR A 152 -5.41 -8.19 3.18
N CYS A 153 -5.57 -9.34 2.51
CA CYS A 153 -5.51 -10.67 3.14
C CYS A 153 -6.50 -10.86 4.31
N LEU A 154 -7.73 -10.39 4.15
CA LEU A 154 -8.79 -10.66 5.12
C LEU A 154 -9.04 -12.17 5.27
N PRO A 155 -9.31 -12.67 6.50
CA PRO A 155 -9.86 -14.00 6.69
C PRO A 155 -11.14 -14.22 5.88
N THR A 156 -11.35 -15.43 5.40
CA THR A 156 -12.47 -15.75 4.51
C THR A 156 -13.84 -15.40 5.10
N ASN A 157 -14.01 -15.56 6.41
CA ASN A 157 -15.24 -15.18 7.12
C ASN A 157 -15.45 -13.66 7.12
N ILE A 158 -14.43 -12.86 7.38
CA ILE A 158 -14.53 -11.38 7.35
C ILE A 158 -14.73 -10.91 5.90
N LEU A 159 -13.98 -11.46 4.94
CA LEU A 159 -14.16 -11.15 3.53
C LEU A 159 -15.58 -11.44 3.03
N ALA A 160 -16.22 -12.54 3.52
CA ALA A 160 -17.61 -12.85 3.21
C ALA A 160 -18.57 -11.78 3.79
N LYS A 161 -18.26 -11.23 4.96
CA LYS A 161 -19.04 -10.16 5.58
C LYS A 161 -18.92 -8.84 4.82
N VAL A 162 -17.71 -8.45 4.42
CA VAL A 162 -17.51 -7.27 3.56
C VAL A 162 -18.36 -7.39 2.28
N ARG A 163 -18.41 -8.57 1.64
CA ARG A 163 -19.28 -8.80 0.48
C ARG A 163 -20.78 -8.66 0.83
N GLN A 164 -21.21 -9.16 1.98
CA GLN A 164 -22.60 -9.00 2.44
C GLN A 164 -22.94 -7.53 2.69
N THR A 165 -22.04 -6.76 3.29
CA THR A 165 -22.22 -5.31 3.48
C THR A 165 -22.34 -4.60 2.13
N ILE A 166 -21.49 -4.93 1.16
CA ILE A 166 -21.57 -4.35 -0.20
C ILE A 166 -22.87 -4.74 -0.89
N LEU A 167 -23.34 -5.99 -0.75
CA LEU A 167 -24.64 -6.40 -1.29
C LEU A 167 -25.79 -5.60 -0.69
N TYR A 168 -25.76 -5.36 0.61
CA TYR A 168 -26.80 -4.61 1.32
C TYR A 168 -26.72 -3.11 1.06
N ARG A 169 -25.52 -2.54 0.96
CA ARG A 169 -25.23 -1.12 0.72
C ARG A 169 -24.70 -0.89 -0.71
N THR A 170 -25.25 -1.59 -1.72
CA THR A 170 -24.73 -1.59 -3.09
C THR A 170 -24.69 -0.19 -3.70
N ASP A 171 -25.74 0.61 -3.52
CA ASP A 171 -25.80 1.94 -4.14
C ASP A 171 -24.79 2.90 -3.51
N GLU A 172 -24.60 2.85 -2.21
CA GLU A 172 -23.59 3.63 -1.51
C GLU A 172 -22.17 3.24 -1.95
N PHE A 173 -21.88 1.94 -1.98
CA PHE A 173 -20.58 1.45 -2.46
C PHE A 173 -20.33 1.87 -3.92
N ARG A 174 -21.36 1.74 -4.77
CA ARG A 174 -21.27 2.14 -6.17
C ARG A 174 -21.03 3.64 -6.33
N GLU A 175 -21.80 4.49 -5.64
CA GLU A 175 -21.62 5.94 -5.70
C GLU A 175 -20.21 6.36 -5.35
N MET A 176 -19.61 5.73 -4.34
CA MET A 176 -18.26 5.98 -3.91
C MET A 176 -17.21 5.56 -4.96
N VAL A 177 -17.28 4.30 -5.46
CA VAL A 177 -16.23 3.75 -6.34
C VAL A 177 -16.40 4.14 -7.80
N GLU A 178 -17.60 4.57 -8.22
CA GLU A 178 -17.86 5.08 -9.57
C GLU A 178 -17.71 6.62 -9.65
N ASN A 179 -17.41 7.29 -8.53
CA ASN A 179 -17.05 8.71 -8.54
C ASN A 179 -15.89 8.94 -9.49
N GLU A 180 -15.97 9.97 -10.35
CA GLU A 180 -14.97 10.24 -11.40
C GLU A 180 -13.55 10.38 -10.83
N ARG A 181 -13.40 11.10 -9.72
CA ARG A 181 -12.08 11.29 -9.09
C ARG A 181 -11.53 9.99 -8.52
N PHE A 182 -12.38 9.20 -7.85
CA PHE A 182 -11.98 7.88 -7.34
C PHE A 182 -11.56 6.97 -8.48
N LYS A 183 -12.41 6.84 -9.51
CA LYS A 183 -12.21 5.94 -10.63
C LYS A 183 -11.00 6.30 -11.50
N SER A 184 -10.68 7.60 -11.60
CA SER A 184 -9.49 8.06 -12.34
C SER A 184 -8.18 7.64 -11.67
N LEU A 185 -8.16 7.55 -10.34
CA LEU A 185 -7.00 7.10 -9.56
C LEU A 185 -7.02 5.58 -9.32
N TYR A 186 -8.20 5.01 -9.09
CA TYR A 186 -8.41 3.63 -8.66
C TYR A 186 -9.43 2.93 -9.56
N PRO A 187 -9.03 2.48 -10.74
CA PRO A 187 -9.97 1.91 -11.74
C PRO A 187 -10.56 0.56 -11.31
N SER A 188 -10.03 -0.06 -10.27
CA SER A 188 -10.52 -1.33 -9.72
C SER A 188 -10.51 -1.31 -8.20
N VAL A 189 -11.49 -1.96 -7.57
CA VAL A 189 -11.57 -2.12 -6.11
C VAL A 189 -10.75 -3.31 -5.59
N THR A 190 -10.05 -3.99 -6.47
CA THR A 190 -9.11 -5.08 -6.17
C THR A 190 -8.05 -5.21 -7.26
N PHE A 191 -6.84 -5.55 -6.87
CA PHE A 191 -5.77 -5.94 -7.80
C PHE A 191 -5.69 -7.47 -8.02
N ASP A 192 -6.47 -8.26 -7.27
CA ASP A 192 -6.52 -9.73 -7.39
C ASP A 192 -7.96 -10.22 -7.60
N PRO A 193 -8.51 -10.08 -8.84
CA PRO A 193 -9.87 -10.48 -9.12
C PRO A 193 -10.04 -12.00 -9.19
N MET A 194 -11.19 -12.48 -8.70
CA MET A 194 -11.61 -13.88 -8.81
C MET A 194 -12.23 -14.16 -10.18
N LYS A 195 -12.00 -15.36 -10.72
CA LYS A 195 -12.66 -15.81 -11.96
C LYS A 195 -14.16 -16.08 -11.75
N ALA A 196 -14.51 -16.75 -10.65
CA ALA A 196 -15.87 -17.12 -10.34
C ALA A 196 -16.50 -16.23 -9.27
N MET A 197 -17.84 -16.14 -9.30
CA MET A 197 -18.60 -15.48 -8.24
C MET A 197 -18.42 -16.26 -6.91
N PRO A 198 -18.22 -15.56 -5.79
CA PRO A 198 -18.18 -16.19 -4.49
C PRO A 198 -19.55 -16.77 -4.11
N ARG A 199 -19.54 -17.79 -3.24
CA ARG A 199 -20.78 -18.37 -2.72
C ARG A 199 -21.57 -17.33 -1.92
N GLY A 200 -22.90 -17.41 -2.02
CA GLY A 200 -23.81 -16.51 -1.29
C GLY A 200 -24.10 -15.19 -2.00
N VAL A 201 -23.52 -14.93 -3.17
CA VAL A 201 -23.84 -13.78 -4.01
C VAL A 201 -24.86 -14.24 -5.08
N PRO A 202 -25.98 -13.49 -5.28
CA PRO A 202 -26.94 -13.77 -6.33
C PRO A 202 -26.27 -13.81 -7.72
N ARG A 203 -26.70 -14.74 -8.57
CA ARG A 203 -26.09 -14.91 -9.91
C ARG A 203 -26.38 -13.73 -10.84
N ASP A 204 -27.49 -13.07 -10.62
CA ASP A 204 -28.02 -11.92 -11.35
C ASP A 204 -27.59 -10.58 -10.74
N TYR A 205 -26.67 -10.59 -9.75
CA TYR A 205 -26.16 -9.36 -9.15
C TYR A 205 -25.51 -8.47 -10.23
N PRO A 206 -25.96 -7.21 -10.38
CA PRO A 206 -25.61 -6.39 -11.56
C PRO A 206 -24.15 -5.90 -11.58
N TYR A 207 -23.44 -5.98 -10.44
CA TYR A 207 -22.06 -5.47 -10.29
C TYR A 207 -21.08 -6.58 -9.87
N PRO A 208 -20.88 -7.64 -10.66
CA PRO A 208 -20.07 -8.79 -10.28
C PRO A 208 -18.61 -8.42 -9.97
N GLN A 209 -18.09 -7.32 -10.52
CA GLN A 209 -16.74 -6.80 -10.26
C GLN A 209 -16.54 -6.41 -8.80
N TYR A 210 -17.58 -5.97 -8.09
CA TYR A 210 -17.49 -5.64 -6.66
C TYR A 210 -17.43 -6.87 -5.76
N MET A 211 -17.88 -8.02 -6.26
CA MET A 211 -17.91 -9.28 -5.50
C MET A 211 -16.72 -10.17 -5.77
N LYS A 212 -16.18 -10.13 -7.00
CA LYS A 212 -15.07 -10.97 -7.44
C LYS A 212 -13.72 -10.48 -6.92
N CYS A 213 -13.66 -10.10 -5.65
CA CYS A 213 -12.46 -9.57 -5.01
C CYS A 213 -11.90 -10.58 -4.02
N ARG A 214 -10.58 -10.89 -4.09
CA ARG A 214 -9.86 -11.65 -3.05
C ARG A 214 -9.46 -10.76 -1.88
N ASN A 215 -9.39 -9.46 -2.13
CA ASN A 215 -9.16 -8.40 -1.18
C ASN A 215 -9.95 -7.16 -1.62
N TYR A 216 -10.15 -6.24 -0.72
CA TYR A 216 -10.70 -4.91 -1.02
C TYR A 216 -9.59 -3.91 -0.79
N CYS A 217 -8.76 -3.74 -1.81
CA CYS A 217 -7.59 -2.88 -1.77
C CYS A 217 -7.41 -2.22 -3.13
N VAL A 218 -7.36 -0.91 -3.13
CA VAL A 218 -7.11 -0.08 -4.32
C VAL A 218 -5.64 0.32 -4.35
N GLU A 219 -5.12 0.55 -5.56
CA GLU A 219 -3.72 0.97 -5.75
C GLU A 219 -3.59 1.95 -6.90
N HIS A 220 -2.56 2.80 -6.82
CA HIS A 220 -2.16 3.71 -7.88
C HIS A 220 -0.63 3.68 -8.00
N SER A 221 -0.14 3.35 -9.21
CA SER A 221 1.30 3.30 -9.49
C SER A 221 1.88 4.70 -9.62
N LEU A 222 3.10 4.87 -9.14
CA LEU A 222 3.86 6.12 -9.18
C LEU A 222 5.18 5.87 -9.91
N ASP A 223 5.52 6.76 -10.83
CA ASP A 223 6.84 6.74 -11.47
C ASP A 223 7.92 7.27 -10.51
N ASP A 224 9.18 6.86 -10.71
CA ASP A 224 10.29 7.34 -9.89
C ASP A 224 10.41 8.88 -9.91
N ASP A 225 10.14 9.50 -11.07
CA ASP A 225 10.19 10.96 -11.27
C ASP A 225 9.10 11.71 -10.48
N PHE A 226 8.03 11.02 -10.07
CA PHE A 226 7.00 11.60 -9.19
C PHE A 226 7.62 12.16 -7.90
N PHE A 227 8.58 11.47 -7.33
CA PHE A 227 9.25 11.86 -6.09
C PHE A 227 10.29 13.00 -6.25
N ALA A 228 10.56 13.43 -7.48
CA ALA A 228 11.38 14.61 -7.76
C ALA A 228 10.59 15.93 -7.71
N GLN A 229 9.26 15.87 -7.67
CA GLN A 229 8.39 17.03 -7.53
C GLN A 229 8.44 17.55 -6.09
N SER A 230 8.42 18.86 -5.92
CA SER A 230 8.53 19.49 -4.58
C SER A 230 7.30 19.22 -3.69
N ASP A 231 6.15 18.96 -4.29
CA ASP A 231 4.82 18.77 -3.68
C ASP A 231 4.31 17.31 -3.77
N TRP A 232 5.22 16.37 -4.05
CA TRP A 232 4.83 14.96 -4.18
C TRP A 232 4.11 14.40 -2.95
N MET A 233 4.49 14.85 -1.74
CA MET A 233 3.85 14.41 -0.51
C MET A 233 2.39 14.91 -0.41
N GLU A 234 2.14 16.12 -0.85
CA GLU A 234 0.80 16.70 -0.94
C GLU A 234 -0.07 15.89 -1.90
N HIS A 235 0.47 15.51 -3.06
CA HIS A 235 -0.22 14.64 -4.01
C HIS A 235 -0.50 13.24 -3.44
N VAL A 236 0.43 12.65 -2.69
CA VAL A 236 0.19 11.38 -1.97
C VAL A 236 -0.96 11.54 -0.97
N MET A 237 -0.99 12.64 -0.21
CA MET A 237 -2.07 12.91 0.75
C MET A 237 -3.42 13.13 0.05
N GLU A 238 -3.44 13.78 -1.11
CA GLU A 238 -4.67 13.89 -1.92
C GLU A 238 -5.18 12.52 -2.38
N MET A 239 -4.29 11.65 -2.87
CA MET A 239 -4.64 10.28 -3.25
C MET A 239 -5.22 9.51 -2.07
N PHE A 240 -4.61 9.61 -0.88
CA PHE A 240 -5.14 9.01 0.34
C PHE A 240 -6.48 9.61 0.76
N GLY A 241 -6.68 10.92 0.57
CA GLY A 241 -7.97 11.57 0.82
C GLY A 241 -9.09 11.02 -0.08
N VAL A 242 -8.79 10.74 -1.35
CA VAL A 242 -9.75 10.15 -2.30
C VAL A 242 -10.11 8.72 -1.94
N MET A 243 -9.16 7.91 -1.46
CA MET A 243 -9.44 6.52 -1.07
C MET A 243 -10.06 6.37 0.33
N ARG A 244 -10.02 7.41 1.16
CA ARG A 244 -10.49 7.35 2.55
C ARG A 244 -11.92 6.81 2.69
N PRO A 245 -12.93 7.29 1.95
CA PRO A 245 -14.30 6.74 2.07
C PRO A 245 -14.35 5.23 1.82
N PHE A 246 -13.53 4.72 0.89
CA PHE A 246 -13.43 3.28 0.62
C PHE A 246 -12.80 2.52 1.79
N VAL A 247 -11.74 3.04 2.40
CA VAL A 247 -11.10 2.46 3.58
C VAL A 247 -12.07 2.43 4.75
N ASP A 248 -12.77 3.55 5.00
CA ASP A 248 -13.77 3.68 6.06
C ASP A 248 -14.92 2.69 5.85
N PHE A 249 -15.48 2.59 4.64
CA PHE A 249 -16.56 1.65 4.31
C PHE A 249 -16.19 0.18 4.61
N VAL A 250 -14.95 -0.23 4.29
CA VAL A 250 -14.51 -1.59 4.57
C VAL A 250 -14.26 -1.79 6.05
N ASN A 251 -13.70 -0.77 6.74
CA ASN A 251 -13.44 -0.80 8.18
C ASN A 251 -14.70 -0.88 9.01
N ASP A 252 -15.81 -0.18 8.63
CA ASP A 252 -17.11 -0.32 9.28
C ASP A 252 -17.53 -1.80 9.43
N THR A 253 -17.30 -2.58 8.37
CA THR A 253 -17.60 -4.02 8.43
C THR A 253 -16.59 -4.79 9.29
N VAL A 254 -15.31 -4.41 9.25
CA VAL A 254 -14.26 -5.11 10.03
C VAL A 254 -14.49 -4.87 11.52
N ASP A 255 -14.86 -3.67 11.93
CA ASP A 255 -15.15 -3.29 13.33
C ASP A 255 -16.29 -4.09 13.94
N ASP A 256 -17.31 -4.43 13.13
CA ASP A 256 -18.45 -5.23 13.58
C ASP A 256 -18.07 -6.70 13.90
N TYR A 257 -16.87 -7.17 13.51
CA TYR A 257 -16.48 -8.61 13.56
C TYR A 257 -15.12 -8.90 14.23
N ILE A 258 -14.47 -7.87 14.80
CA ILE A 258 -13.26 -8.02 15.60
C ILE A 258 -13.55 -7.68 17.07
#